data_6bfdcf8629abd34bf9b9e3fb81290742
#
_entry.id   6bfdcf8629abd34bf9b9e3fb81290742
#
_cell.length_a   1.000
_cell.length_b   1.000
_cell.length_c   1.000
_cell.angle_alpha   90.00
_cell.angle_beta   90.00
_cell.angle_gamma   90.00
#
_symmetry.space_group_name_H-M   'P 1'
#
loop_
_entity.id
_entity.type
_entity.pdbx_description
1 polymer ?
#
loop_
_entity_poly.entity_id
_entity_poly.type
_entity_poly.pdbx_seq_one_letter_code
_entity_poly.pdbx_strand_id
1 'polypeptide(L)'
;MDDCTLVGEGAKGQPFERGISQYPMIDDEVHIVTEEDLVNIYGRDKGVEFVPVGTISGAENIPALIDINKLVTRHSCIVGSTGTGKSTTVAGLVNTLIDSTVFPSSRIILVDIHGEYGRTFKSRANIFRTIPEDRTDKKLVVPFWAMSFDEFVSFAFGDIQDNDRFPLSELILKT
;
A
#
# COMPACT_ATOMS: atom_id res chain seq x y z
N MET A 1 -30.86 20.68 4.29
CA MET A 1 -29.97 21.32 5.29
C MET A 1 -28.70 20.47 5.19
N ASP A 2 -27.69 21.01 4.52
CA ASP A 2 -26.46 20.27 4.33
C ASP A 2 -25.67 20.29 5.64
N ASP A 3 -25.42 19.13 6.21
CA ASP A 3 -24.63 18.98 7.43
C ASP A 3 -23.17 19.29 7.13
N CYS A 4 -22.63 20.38 7.65
CA CYS A 4 -21.22 20.72 7.57
C CYS A 4 -20.46 20.04 8.72
N THR A 5 -19.46 19.25 8.38
CA THR A 5 -18.56 18.65 9.36
C THR A 5 -17.29 19.48 9.48
N LEU A 6 -16.99 19.93 10.69
CA LEU A 6 -15.76 20.66 10.99
C LEU A 6 -14.58 19.67 11.09
N VAL A 7 -13.52 19.90 10.33
CA VAL A 7 -12.40 18.94 10.20
C VAL A 7 -11.08 19.44 10.80
N GLY A 8 -10.95 20.76 10.98
CA GLY A 8 -9.75 21.35 11.54
C GLY A 8 -9.79 22.86 11.52
N GLU A 9 -8.75 23.49 12.02
CA GLU A 9 -8.57 24.93 12.10
C GLU A 9 -7.18 25.35 11.62
N GLY A 10 -7.06 26.57 11.15
CA GLY A 10 -5.79 27.16 10.75
C GLY A 10 -5.90 28.67 10.70
N ALA A 11 -4.91 29.36 11.24
CA ALA A 11 -4.78 30.79 11.12
C ALA A 11 -3.84 31.16 9.97
N LYS A 12 -3.98 32.36 9.40
CA LYS A 12 -3.13 32.83 8.32
C LYS A 12 -1.64 32.78 8.74
N GLY A 13 -0.85 32.01 7.98
CA GLY A 13 0.57 31.80 8.25
C GLY A 13 0.88 30.77 9.33
N GLN A 14 -0.13 30.10 9.88
CA GLN A 14 0.02 28.96 10.79
C GLN A 14 -0.33 27.66 10.09
N PRO A 15 0.27 26.56 10.52
CA PRO A 15 -0.07 25.26 9.98
C PRO A 15 -1.52 24.87 10.30
N PHE A 16 -2.21 24.27 9.33
CA PHE A 16 -3.51 23.67 9.57
C PHE A 16 -3.39 22.50 10.57
N GLU A 17 -4.25 22.50 11.58
CA GLU A 17 -4.34 21.45 12.60
C GLU A 17 -5.70 20.76 12.50
N ARG A 18 -5.69 19.42 12.64
CA ARG A 18 -6.93 18.65 12.69
C ARG A 18 -7.57 18.77 14.06
N GLY A 19 -8.89 18.89 14.08
CA GLY A 19 -9.65 19.18 15.28
C GLY A 19 -9.95 20.68 15.38
N ILE A 20 -10.82 21.04 16.28
CA ILE A 20 -11.31 22.41 16.48
C ILE A 20 -11.19 22.76 17.94
N SER A 21 -10.59 23.91 18.24
CA SER A 21 -10.53 24.48 19.57
C SER A 21 -11.70 25.45 19.81
N GLN A 22 -12.20 26.07 18.73
CA GLN A 22 -13.29 27.02 18.80
C GLN A 22 -14.36 26.72 17.75
N TYR A 23 -15.60 26.59 18.17
CA TYR A 23 -16.74 26.46 17.27
C TYR A 23 -17.14 27.80 16.66
N PRO A 24 -17.54 27.81 15.36
CA PRO A 24 -18.10 29.01 14.76
C PRO A 24 -19.36 29.45 15.47
N MET A 25 -19.52 30.75 15.59
CA MET A 25 -20.70 31.37 16.20
C MET A 25 -21.72 31.80 15.15
N ILE A 26 -22.88 32.14 15.62
CA ILE A 26 -23.92 32.78 14.79
C ILE A 26 -23.35 34.13 14.32
N ASP A 27 -23.49 34.41 13.02
CA ASP A 27 -22.97 35.59 12.32
C ASP A 27 -21.48 35.53 11.91
N ASP A 28 -20.78 34.42 12.15
CA ASP A 28 -19.45 34.21 11.55
C ASP A 28 -19.56 34.09 10.02
N GLU A 29 -18.62 34.72 9.32
CA GLU A 29 -18.59 34.69 7.86
C GLU A 29 -18.16 33.30 7.33
N VAL A 30 -18.85 32.83 6.28
CA VAL A 30 -18.52 31.59 5.60
C VAL A 30 -17.91 31.93 4.24
N HIS A 31 -16.70 31.44 4.01
CA HIS A 31 -15.96 31.64 2.77
C HIS A 31 -15.75 30.33 2.04
N ILE A 32 -15.73 30.38 0.71
CA ILE A 32 -15.30 29.25 -0.10
C ILE A 32 -13.78 29.11 0.05
N VAL A 33 -13.32 27.87 0.27
CA VAL A 33 -11.88 27.55 0.36
C VAL A 33 -11.19 27.93 -0.93
N THR A 34 -10.15 28.74 -0.83
CA THR A 34 -9.32 29.14 -1.97
C THR A 34 -8.21 28.13 -2.23
N GLU A 35 -7.56 28.25 -3.40
CA GLU A 35 -6.41 27.42 -3.71
C GLU A 35 -5.24 27.63 -2.73
N GLU A 36 -5.05 28.86 -2.24
CA GLU A 36 -4.06 29.19 -1.22
C GLU A 36 -4.36 28.48 0.12
N ASP A 37 -5.62 28.39 0.50
CA ASP A 37 -6.03 27.64 1.68
C ASP A 37 -5.79 26.15 1.51
N LEU A 38 -6.07 25.60 0.33
CA LEU A 38 -5.78 24.20 0.03
C LEU A 38 -4.29 23.90 0.04
N VAL A 39 -3.45 24.82 -0.44
CA VAL A 39 -1.98 24.71 -0.33
C VAL A 39 -1.55 24.71 1.14
N ASN A 40 -2.15 25.55 1.98
CA ASN A 40 -1.86 25.57 3.43
C ASN A 40 -2.28 24.27 4.12
N ILE A 41 -3.39 23.67 3.70
CA ILE A 41 -3.92 22.42 4.30
C ILE A 41 -3.11 21.20 3.83
N TYR A 42 -2.82 21.10 2.53
CA TYR A 42 -2.28 19.90 1.90
C TYR A 42 -0.86 20.07 1.35
N GLY A 43 -0.49 21.27 0.93
CA GLY A 43 0.71 21.58 0.16
C GLY A 43 1.97 21.89 0.96
N ARG A 44 2.03 21.50 2.24
CA ARG A 44 3.23 21.72 3.08
C ARG A 44 4.46 21.13 2.41
N ASP A 45 5.55 21.88 2.49
CA ASP A 45 6.88 21.41 2.12
C ASP A 45 7.23 20.22 3.03
N LYS A 46 7.00 19.03 2.52
CA LYS A 46 7.16 17.76 3.22
C LYS A 46 8.50 17.20 2.77
N GLY A 47 9.24 16.64 3.73
CA GLY A 47 10.56 16.10 3.47
C GLY A 47 10.60 15.05 2.35
N VAL A 48 11.76 14.51 2.10
CA VAL A 48 12.03 13.53 1.04
C VAL A 48 11.26 12.22 1.17
N GLU A 49 10.71 11.96 2.35
CA GLU A 49 9.88 10.79 2.68
C GLU A 49 8.47 10.82 2.10
N PHE A 50 8.06 11.94 1.50
CA PHE A 50 6.73 12.09 0.91
C PHE A 50 6.77 11.87 -0.60
N VAL A 51 5.92 11.00 -1.10
CA VAL A 51 5.80 10.72 -2.53
C VAL A 51 4.41 11.08 -3.06
N PRO A 52 4.31 11.66 -4.25
CA PRO A 52 3.03 11.98 -4.87
C PRO A 52 2.36 10.69 -5.38
N VAL A 53 1.06 10.55 -5.10
CA VAL A 53 0.24 9.42 -5.58
C VAL A 53 -0.91 9.85 -6.47
N GLY A 54 -1.08 11.15 -6.65
CA GLY A 54 -2.12 11.77 -7.46
C GLY A 54 -2.19 13.25 -7.16
N THR A 55 -3.33 13.86 -7.44
CA THR A 55 -3.63 15.26 -7.14
C THR A 55 -4.88 15.37 -6.25
N ILE A 56 -5.01 16.49 -5.55
CA ILE A 56 -6.18 16.77 -4.72
C ILE A 56 -7.38 17.08 -5.61
N SER A 57 -8.51 16.41 -5.35
CA SER A 57 -9.76 16.71 -6.05
C SER A 57 -10.17 18.17 -5.82
N GLY A 58 -10.40 18.91 -6.92
CA GLY A 58 -10.70 20.34 -6.86
C GLY A 58 -9.48 21.28 -6.78
N ALA A 59 -8.25 20.73 -6.77
CA ALA A 59 -6.99 21.47 -6.81
C ALA A 59 -5.92 20.64 -7.55
N GLU A 60 -6.06 20.52 -8.85
CA GLU A 60 -5.25 19.62 -9.69
C GLU A 60 -3.74 19.90 -9.69
N ASN A 61 -3.34 21.09 -9.32
CA ASN A 61 -1.95 21.52 -9.14
C ASN A 61 -1.37 21.17 -7.76
N ILE A 62 -2.18 20.67 -6.83
CA ILE A 62 -1.71 20.25 -5.51
C ILE A 62 -1.54 18.72 -5.47
N PRO A 63 -0.32 18.22 -5.29
CA PRO A 63 -0.08 16.77 -5.23
C PRO A 63 -0.67 16.18 -3.93
N ALA A 64 -1.35 15.05 -4.08
CA ALA A 64 -1.69 14.20 -2.94
C ALA A 64 -0.45 13.39 -2.54
N LEU A 65 0.05 13.63 -1.35
CA LEU A 65 1.31 13.07 -0.86
C LEU A 65 1.06 11.97 0.17
N ILE A 66 1.84 10.89 0.07
CA ILE A 66 1.88 9.81 1.07
C ILE A 66 3.25 9.81 1.77
N ASP A 67 3.22 9.74 3.09
CA ASP A 67 4.40 9.52 3.95
C ASP A 67 4.83 8.05 3.84
N ILE A 68 5.93 7.79 3.17
CA ILE A 68 6.44 6.44 2.93
C ILE A 68 6.89 5.77 4.22
N ASN A 69 7.46 6.50 5.16
CA ASN A 69 7.88 5.93 6.43
C ASN A 69 6.67 5.36 7.19
N LYS A 70 5.55 6.09 7.19
CA LYS A 70 4.31 5.58 7.80
C LYS A 70 3.69 4.43 7.02
N LEU A 71 3.77 4.46 5.69
CA LEU A 71 3.26 3.38 4.86
C LEU A 71 4.02 2.06 5.12
N VAL A 72 5.35 2.13 5.18
CA VAL A 72 6.23 0.94 5.31
C VAL A 72 6.27 0.40 6.74
N THR A 73 6.21 1.28 7.75
CA THR A 73 6.25 0.87 9.16
C THR A 73 4.89 0.44 9.71
N ARG A 74 3.83 0.59 8.94
CA ARG A 74 2.45 0.24 9.34
C ARG A 74 1.79 -0.63 8.28
N HIS A 75 0.65 -1.21 8.64
CA HIS A 75 -0.19 -1.94 7.70
C HIS A 75 -1.13 -0.96 6.99
N SER A 76 -1.30 -1.19 5.69
CA SER A 76 -2.24 -0.43 4.86
C SER A 76 -3.17 -1.39 4.13
N CYS A 77 -4.41 -0.96 3.91
CA CYS A 77 -5.40 -1.74 3.19
C CYS A 77 -6.06 -0.87 2.11
N ILE A 78 -6.12 -1.39 0.88
CA ILE A 78 -6.84 -0.77 -0.23
C ILE A 78 -8.09 -1.60 -0.48
N VAL A 79 -9.24 -1.03 -0.16
CA VAL A 79 -10.54 -1.69 -0.29
C VAL A 79 -11.40 -1.04 -1.36
N GLY A 80 -12.26 -1.82 -1.97
CA GLY A 80 -13.20 -1.35 -2.99
C GLY A 80 -13.82 -2.51 -3.74
N SER A 81 -14.90 -2.28 -4.48
CA SER A 81 -15.53 -3.27 -5.35
C SER A 81 -14.68 -3.54 -6.61
N THR A 82 -15.06 -4.56 -7.39
CA THR A 82 -14.40 -4.85 -8.67
C THR A 82 -14.54 -3.65 -9.62
N GLY A 83 -13.46 -3.31 -10.32
CA GLY A 83 -13.44 -2.19 -11.27
C GLY A 83 -13.21 -0.79 -10.67
N THR A 84 -13.10 -0.64 -9.35
CA THR A 84 -12.87 0.67 -8.69
C THR A 84 -11.41 1.14 -8.74
N GLY A 85 -10.50 0.41 -9.37
CA GLY A 85 -9.11 0.82 -9.54
C GLY A 85 -8.16 0.41 -8.40
N LYS A 86 -8.52 -0.57 -7.54
CA LYS A 86 -7.63 -1.05 -6.47
C LYS A 86 -6.24 -1.44 -6.98
N SER A 87 -6.18 -2.33 -7.98
CA SER A 87 -4.93 -2.82 -8.55
C SER A 87 -4.16 -1.70 -9.26
N THR A 88 -4.87 -0.78 -9.89
CA THR A 88 -4.27 0.42 -10.52
C THR A 88 -3.65 1.35 -9.47
N THR A 89 -4.31 1.53 -8.32
CA THR A 89 -3.79 2.34 -7.22
C THR A 89 -2.52 1.72 -6.62
N VAL A 90 -2.52 0.39 -6.40
CA VAL A 90 -1.31 -0.34 -5.95
C VAL A 90 -0.18 -0.19 -6.97
N ALA A 91 -0.49 -0.40 -8.26
CA ALA A 91 0.50 -0.28 -9.33
C ALA A 91 1.07 1.14 -9.43
N GLY A 92 0.24 2.16 -9.30
CA GLY A 92 0.65 3.57 -9.27
C GLY A 92 1.59 3.87 -8.11
N LEU A 93 1.22 3.45 -6.90
CA LEU A 93 2.06 3.63 -5.70
C LEU A 93 3.41 2.93 -5.85
N VAL A 94 3.42 1.67 -6.28
CA VAL A 94 4.65 0.89 -6.47
C VAL A 94 5.53 1.53 -7.55
N ASN A 95 4.95 1.99 -8.66
CA ASN A 95 5.70 2.71 -9.70
C ASN A 95 6.34 3.98 -9.16
N THR A 96 5.61 4.78 -8.40
CA THR A 96 6.15 6.00 -7.78
C THR A 96 7.33 5.69 -6.86
N LEU A 97 7.26 4.60 -6.10
CA LEU A 97 8.36 4.16 -5.24
C LEU A 97 9.58 3.68 -6.03
N ILE A 98 9.37 2.92 -7.11
CA ILE A 98 10.45 2.44 -8.00
C ILE A 98 11.13 3.61 -8.72
N ASP A 99 10.37 4.60 -9.16
CA ASP A 99 10.88 5.77 -9.88
C ASP A 99 11.55 6.79 -8.96
N SER A 100 11.33 6.68 -7.65
CA SER A 100 11.94 7.57 -6.67
C SER A 100 13.43 7.31 -6.52
N THR A 101 14.24 8.34 -6.71
CA THR A 101 15.67 8.29 -6.43
C THR A 101 15.99 8.36 -4.93
N VAL A 102 15.00 8.66 -4.11
CA VAL A 102 15.14 8.83 -2.65
C VAL A 102 15.33 7.49 -1.94
N PHE A 103 14.79 6.40 -2.49
CA PHE A 103 14.80 5.08 -1.87
C PHE A 103 15.55 4.03 -2.71
N PRO A 104 16.82 4.24 -3.06
CA PRO A 104 17.55 3.37 -4.01
C PRO A 104 17.77 1.95 -3.49
N SER A 105 17.70 1.73 -2.19
CA SER A 105 17.87 0.42 -1.54
C SER A 105 16.55 -0.26 -1.20
N SER A 106 15.41 0.33 -1.56
CA SER A 106 14.09 -0.27 -1.26
C SER A 106 13.90 -1.57 -2.03
N ARG A 107 13.29 -2.54 -1.39
CA ARG A 107 12.89 -3.81 -2.01
C ARG A 107 11.39 -4.00 -1.80
N ILE A 108 10.70 -4.26 -2.89
CA ILE A 108 9.25 -4.48 -2.89
C ILE A 108 9.01 -5.94 -3.29
N ILE A 109 8.33 -6.68 -2.44
CA ILE A 109 7.88 -8.04 -2.72
C ILE A 109 6.38 -7.99 -2.88
N LEU A 110 5.89 -8.39 -4.05
CA LEU A 110 4.49 -8.42 -4.39
C LEU A 110 4.03 -9.87 -4.56
N VAL A 111 3.08 -10.30 -3.72
CA VAL A 111 2.42 -11.60 -3.87
C VAL A 111 1.17 -11.39 -4.72
N ASP A 112 1.24 -11.81 -5.97
CA ASP A 112 0.21 -11.56 -7.00
C ASP A 112 -0.59 -12.84 -7.29
N ILE A 113 -1.60 -13.09 -6.48
CA ILE A 113 -2.42 -14.32 -6.57
C ILE A 113 -3.21 -14.38 -7.88
N HIS A 114 -3.59 -13.23 -8.43
CA HIS A 114 -4.44 -13.13 -9.62
C HIS A 114 -3.66 -12.84 -10.91
N GLY A 115 -2.35 -12.58 -10.83
CA GLY A 115 -1.50 -12.30 -12.00
C GLY A 115 -1.76 -10.94 -12.66
N GLU A 116 -2.27 -9.96 -11.90
CA GLU A 116 -2.67 -8.64 -12.44
C GLU A 116 -1.47 -7.71 -12.69
N TYR A 117 -0.39 -7.88 -11.92
CA TYR A 117 0.74 -6.93 -11.90
C TYR A 117 1.90 -7.32 -12.81
N GLY A 118 1.98 -8.56 -13.24
CA GLY A 118 3.11 -9.07 -14.03
C GLY A 118 3.37 -8.26 -15.29
N ARG A 119 2.32 -7.86 -16.01
CA ARG A 119 2.44 -7.03 -17.22
C ARG A 119 2.87 -5.61 -16.91
N THR A 120 2.42 -5.04 -15.82
CA THR A 120 2.70 -3.66 -15.40
C THR A 120 4.17 -3.47 -15.04
N PHE A 121 4.79 -4.45 -14.38
CA PHE A 121 6.16 -4.33 -13.87
C PHE A 121 7.19 -5.12 -14.68
N LYS A 122 6.81 -5.74 -15.80
CA LYS A 122 7.61 -6.70 -16.60
C LYS A 122 9.08 -6.29 -16.81
N SER A 123 9.33 -5.03 -17.11
CA SER A 123 10.69 -4.53 -17.38
C SER A 123 11.47 -4.14 -16.12
N ARG A 124 10.80 -4.04 -14.98
CA ARG A 124 11.35 -3.51 -13.73
C ARG A 124 11.27 -4.50 -12.55
N ALA A 125 10.67 -5.66 -12.77
CA ALA A 125 10.50 -6.68 -11.74
C ALA A 125 11.06 -8.02 -12.16
N ASN A 126 11.54 -8.81 -11.20
CA ASN A 126 11.76 -10.22 -11.38
C ASN A 126 10.45 -10.96 -11.10
N ILE A 127 9.86 -11.54 -12.12
CA ILE A 127 8.59 -12.26 -12.03
C ILE A 127 8.88 -13.73 -11.84
N PHE A 128 8.40 -14.30 -10.74
CA PHE A 128 8.50 -15.73 -10.44
C PHE A 128 7.12 -16.36 -10.56
N ARG A 129 7.01 -17.45 -11.31
CA ARG A 129 5.78 -18.20 -11.50
C ARG A 129 6.01 -19.70 -11.31
N THR A 130 5.01 -20.38 -10.81
CA THR A 130 5.02 -21.86 -10.74
C THR A 130 5.10 -22.46 -12.14
N ILE A 131 4.36 -21.88 -13.07
CA ILE A 131 4.40 -22.21 -14.51
C ILE A 131 4.73 -20.91 -15.25
N PRO A 132 5.95 -20.76 -15.81
CA PRO A 132 6.32 -19.59 -16.60
C PRO A 132 5.42 -19.44 -17.83
N GLU A 133 4.92 -18.22 -18.07
CA GLU A 133 4.12 -17.88 -19.25
C GLU A 133 4.98 -17.24 -20.35
N ASP A 134 6.11 -16.65 -19.96
CA ASP A 134 6.98 -15.88 -20.83
C ASP A 134 8.45 -16.30 -20.61
N ARG A 135 9.29 -16.05 -21.60
CA ARG A 135 10.76 -16.34 -21.51
C ARG A 135 11.47 -15.49 -20.45
N THR A 136 10.88 -14.39 -20.04
CA THR A 136 11.40 -13.51 -19.00
C THR A 136 10.98 -13.93 -17.60
N ASP A 137 9.97 -14.79 -17.49
CA ASP A 137 9.51 -15.31 -16.21
C ASP A 137 10.51 -16.31 -15.64
N LYS A 138 10.73 -16.23 -14.34
CA LYS A 138 11.54 -17.19 -13.61
C LYS A 138 10.64 -18.25 -13.00
N LYS A 139 11.05 -19.52 -13.09
CA LYS A 139 10.32 -20.59 -12.41
C LYS A 139 10.44 -20.41 -10.90
N LEU A 140 9.31 -20.35 -10.21
CA LEU A 140 9.28 -20.41 -8.75
C LEU A 140 9.55 -21.85 -8.31
N VAL A 141 10.64 -22.03 -7.59
CA VAL A 141 10.99 -23.32 -6.99
C VAL A 141 11.18 -23.08 -5.49
N VAL A 142 10.34 -23.70 -4.69
CA VAL A 142 10.48 -23.68 -3.25
C VAL A 142 11.08 -25.01 -2.82
N PRO A 143 12.30 -25.03 -2.27
CA PRO A 143 12.91 -26.26 -1.82
C PRO A 143 12.20 -26.75 -0.54
N PHE A 144 11.99 -28.06 -0.44
CA PHE A 144 11.24 -28.66 0.68
C PHE A 144 11.86 -28.34 2.06
N TRP A 145 13.17 -28.23 2.13
CA TRP A 145 13.90 -27.89 3.37
C TRP A 145 13.71 -26.43 3.83
N ALA A 146 13.14 -25.56 2.97
CA ALA A 146 12.78 -24.20 3.35
C ALA A 146 11.36 -24.11 3.92
N MET A 147 10.60 -25.20 3.90
CA MET A 147 9.26 -25.29 4.47
C MET A 147 9.36 -25.73 5.93
N SER A 148 8.44 -25.24 6.76
CA SER A 148 8.21 -25.83 8.07
C SER A 148 7.65 -27.26 7.92
N PHE A 149 7.75 -28.07 8.96
CA PHE A 149 7.19 -29.42 8.95
C PHE A 149 5.68 -29.42 8.60
N ASP A 150 4.92 -28.52 9.20
CA ASP A 150 3.49 -28.41 8.96
C ASP A 150 3.14 -28.00 7.53
N GLU A 151 3.88 -27.07 6.94
CA GLU A 151 3.73 -26.67 5.54
C GLU A 151 4.08 -27.82 4.60
N PHE A 152 5.17 -28.51 4.86
CA PHE A 152 5.59 -29.68 4.05
C PHE A 152 4.54 -30.80 4.12
N VAL A 153 4.04 -31.13 5.32
CA VAL A 153 3.02 -32.16 5.50
C VAL A 153 1.73 -31.78 4.78
N SER A 154 1.26 -30.56 4.95
CA SER A 154 0.06 -30.06 4.28
C SER A 154 0.19 -30.10 2.76
N PHE A 155 1.36 -29.75 2.24
CA PHE A 155 1.65 -29.78 0.78
C PHE A 155 1.75 -31.21 0.22
N ALA A 156 2.44 -32.11 0.92
CA ALA A 156 2.76 -33.45 0.42
C ALA A 156 1.61 -34.45 0.64
N PHE A 157 0.87 -34.31 1.72
CA PHE A 157 -0.11 -35.29 2.17
C PHE A 157 -1.53 -34.71 2.35
N GLY A 158 -1.70 -33.38 2.22
CA GLY A 158 -2.97 -32.70 2.46
C GLY A 158 -3.32 -32.61 3.94
N ASP A 159 -4.63 -32.50 4.25
CA ASP A 159 -5.12 -32.47 5.62
C ASP A 159 -5.00 -33.83 6.29
N ILE A 160 -4.03 -33.95 7.21
CA ILE A 160 -3.80 -35.14 8.01
C ILE A 160 -4.41 -34.92 9.39
N GLN A 161 -5.04 -35.99 9.95
CA GLN A 161 -5.56 -35.95 11.31
C GLN A 161 -4.41 -35.80 12.33
N ASP A 162 -4.68 -35.09 13.42
CA ASP A 162 -3.65 -34.80 14.44
C ASP A 162 -2.96 -36.07 15.02
N ASN A 163 -3.68 -37.18 15.06
CA ASN A 163 -3.15 -38.46 15.53
C ASN A 163 -2.05 -39.04 14.61
N ASP A 164 -2.04 -38.69 13.33
CA ASP A 164 -1.08 -39.19 12.35
C ASP A 164 0.10 -38.25 12.14
N ARG A 165 0.00 -37.03 12.63
CA ARG A 165 1.08 -36.00 12.53
C ARG A 165 2.32 -36.38 13.33
N PHE A 166 2.13 -36.90 14.53
CA PHE A 166 3.25 -37.25 15.43
C PHE A 166 4.09 -38.42 14.88
N PRO A 167 3.51 -39.55 14.44
CA PRO A 167 4.28 -40.61 13.80
C PRO A 167 5.02 -40.16 12.54
N LEU A 168 4.41 -39.30 11.73
CA LEU A 168 5.00 -38.75 10.52
C LEU A 168 6.21 -37.85 10.84
N SER A 169 6.12 -37.01 11.88
CA SER A 169 7.22 -36.16 12.32
C SER A 169 8.43 -36.96 12.75
N GLU A 170 8.23 -38.06 13.51
CA GLU A 170 9.31 -38.96 13.93
C GLU A 170 9.96 -39.66 12.73
N LEU A 171 9.18 -40.00 11.70
CA LEU A 171 9.70 -40.69 10.52
C LEU A 171 10.55 -39.77 9.65
N ILE A 172 10.12 -38.52 9.47
CA ILE A 172 10.78 -37.54 8.59
C ILE A 172 12.01 -36.91 9.27
N LEU A 173 11.97 -36.66 10.57
CA LEU A 173 13.07 -36.01 11.30
C LEU A 173 14.20 -36.98 11.72
N LYS A 174 14.01 -38.28 11.59
CA LYS A 174 15.02 -39.30 11.88
C LYS A 174 15.86 -39.72 10.67
N THR A 175 15.55 -39.17 9.47
CA THR A 175 16.30 -39.41 8.24
C THR A 175 17.25 -38.26 7.96
#